data_7f3cc79ee9eb0310e18f767d0a19aa2e
#
_entry.id   7f3cc79ee9eb0310e18f767d0a19aa2e
#
_cell.length_a   1.000
_cell.length_b   1.000
_cell.length_c   1.000
_cell.angle_alpha   90.00
_cell.angle_beta   90.00
_cell.angle_gamma   90.00
#
_symmetry.space_group_name_H-M   'P 1'
#
loop_
_entity.id
_entity.type
_entity.pdbx_description
1 polymer ?
#
loop_
_entity_poly.entity_id
_entity_poly.type
_entity_poly.pdbx_seq_one_letter_code
_entity_poly.pdbx_strand_id
1 'polypeptide(L)'
;LLFTTDGDLSQDLLHPSKHVYKTYQALVDGHLTDRDLEPLRRGIELDDGLCQPAICRVIDAHEAEAVAPQGVKPGTTAVEVIIREGRKNQVKRMLSKIHHPVIRLHRCNFAGLELKDVAKGSWRELTEREVQILKAGGIPPKQASSKRGAAPTTNTASRTRHHGSHGSAPKRNTYRERYTG
;
A
#
# COMPACT_ATOMS: atom_id res chain seq x y z
N LEU A 1 -10.16 -18.19 9.88
CA LEU A 1 -10.35 -18.02 11.32
C LEU A 1 -9.21 -18.69 12.06
N LEU A 2 -8.90 -18.21 13.26
CA LEU A 2 -8.00 -18.86 14.21
C LEU A 2 -8.87 -19.44 15.34
N PHE A 3 -8.67 -20.72 15.66
CA PHE A 3 -9.33 -21.41 16.77
C PHE A 3 -8.27 -21.87 17.76
N THR A 4 -8.55 -21.73 19.04
CA THR A 4 -7.67 -22.19 20.12
C THR A 4 -8.49 -22.55 21.36
N THR A 5 -7.99 -23.52 22.11
CA THR A 5 -8.46 -23.84 23.46
C THR A 5 -7.65 -23.11 24.55
N ASP A 6 -6.55 -22.45 24.17
CA ASP A 6 -5.71 -21.63 25.05
C ASP A 6 -6.40 -20.25 25.23
N GLY A 7 -7.07 -20.09 26.38
CA GLY A 7 -7.81 -18.89 26.72
C GLY A 7 -6.92 -17.66 26.88
N ASP A 8 -5.72 -17.82 27.45
CA ASP A 8 -4.76 -16.74 27.67
C ASP A 8 -4.22 -16.23 26.33
N LEU A 9 -3.85 -17.15 25.43
CA LEU A 9 -3.45 -16.80 24.08
C LEU A 9 -4.58 -16.08 23.31
N SER A 10 -5.82 -16.56 23.45
CA SER A 10 -6.97 -15.92 22.81
C SER A 10 -7.15 -14.48 23.31
N GLN A 11 -7.08 -14.28 24.64
CA GLN A 11 -7.19 -12.96 25.25
C GLN A 11 -6.07 -12.03 24.78
N ASP A 12 -4.83 -12.50 24.77
CA ASP A 12 -3.68 -11.72 24.30
C ASP A 12 -3.81 -11.27 22.85
N LEU A 13 -4.25 -12.16 21.95
CA LEU A 13 -4.42 -11.84 20.55
C LEU A 13 -5.59 -10.91 20.24
N LEU A 14 -6.62 -10.90 21.10
CA LEU A 14 -7.82 -10.07 20.91
C LEU A 14 -7.73 -8.73 21.64
N HIS A 15 -6.91 -8.62 22.69
CA HIS A 15 -6.83 -7.42 23.51
C HIS A 15 -6.23 -6.24 22.73
N PRO A 16 -6.88 -5.07 22.73
CA PRO A 16 -6.43 -3.92 21.96
C PRO A 16 -5.00 -3.45 22.28
N SER A 17 -4.56 -3.59 23.55
CA SER A 17 -3.21 -3.16 23.99
C SER A 17 -2.07 -4.02 23.44
N LYS A 18 -2.36 -5.20 22.91
CA LYS A 18 -1.33 -6.08 22.33
C LYS A 18 -0.94 -5.68 20.90
N HIS A 19 -1.69 -4.79 20.29
CA HIS A 19 -1.36 -4.19 18.98
C HIS A 19 -1.02 -5.21 17.90
N VAL A 20 -1.72 -6.33 17.85
CA VAL A 20 -1.51 -7.41 16.90
C VAL A 20 -1.76 -6.93 15.48
N TYR A 21 -0.79 -7.12 14.59
CA TYR A 21 -0.90 -6.71 13.20
C TYR A 21 -1.91 -7.57 12.42
N LYS A 22 -2.69 -6.89 11.60
CA LYS A 22 -3.68 -7.51 10.70
C LYS A 22 -3.52 -6.88 9.33
N THR A 23 -3.20 -7.69 8.32
CA THR A 23 -3.04 -7.23 6.94
C THR A 23 -4.28 -7.57 6.14
N TYR A 24 -4.82 -6.59 5.48
CA TYR A 24 -5.99 -6.70 4.61
C TYR A 24 -5.64 -6.27 3.19
N GLN A 25 -6.20 -6.98 2.24
CA GLN A 25 -6.34 -6.51 0.87
C GLN A 25 -7.79 -6.08 0.66
N ALA A 26 -7.98 -4.93 0.03
CA ALA A 26 -9.29 -4.40 -0.29
C ALA A 26 -9.35 -3.98 -1.76
N LEU A 27 -10.42 -4.36 -2.45
CA LEU A 27 -10.82 -3.77 -3.71
C LEU A 27 -11.81 -2.65 -3.38
N VAL A 28 -11.51 -1.43 -3.80
CA VAL A 28 -12.32 -0.25 -3.56
C VAL A 28 -12.90 0.31 -4.85
N ASP A 29 -13.99 1.04 -4.72
CA ASP A 29 -14.60 1.80 -5.81
C ASP A 29 -13.80 3.08 -6.09
N GLY A 30 -13.70 3.44 -7.36
CA GLY A 30 -13.00 4.62 -7.81
C GLY A 30 -11.50 4.44 -8.04
N HIS A 31 -10.88 5.47 -8.60
CA HIS A 31 -9.45 5.55 -8.81
C HIS A 31 -8.77 6.18 -7.60
N LEU A 32 -8.21 5.33 -6.73
CA LEU A 32 -7.52 5.74 -5.53
C LEU A 32 -6.02 5.79 -5.79
N THR A 33 -5.39 6.90 -5.40
CA THR A 33 -3.94 7.10 -5.51
C THR A 33 -3.26 6.89 -4.16
N ASP A 34 -1.95 6.73 -4.18
CA ASP A 34 -1.16 6.58 -2.95
C ASP A 34 -1.27 7.81 -2.03
N ARG A 35 -1.51 9.00 -2.62
CA ARG A 35 -1.73 10.25 -1.89
C ARG A 35 -3.05 10.25 -1.10
N ASP A 36 -4.08 9.61 -1.63
CA ASP A 36 -5.40 9.56 -0.98
C ASP A 36 -5.37 8.69 0.29
N LEU A 37 -4.36 7.83 0.43
CA LEU A 37 -4.12 7.02 1.61
C LEU A 37 -3.45 7.77 2.78
N GLU A 38 -3.00 9.00 2.57
CA GLU A 38 -2.27 9.77 3.58
C GLU A 38 -3.06 10.00 4.89
N PRO A 39 -4.39 10.27 4.87
CA PRO A 39 -5.18 10.35 6.09
C PRO A 39 -5.16 9.05 6.90
N LEU A 40 -5.13 7.89 6.26
CA LEU A 40 -5.07 6.59 6.95
C LEU A 40 -3.71 6.38 7.62
N ARG A 41 -2.63 6.84 6.98
CA ARG A 41 -1.25 6.76 7.51
C ARG A 41 -1.03 7.64 8.73
N ARG A 42 -1.76 8.74 8.84
CA ARG A 42 -1.69 9.67 9.99
C ARG A 42 -2.65 9.30 11.11
N GLY A 43 -3.59 8.41 10.84
CA GLY A 43 -4.74 8.15 11.68
C GLY A 43 -5.93 9.00 11.25
N ILE A 44 -7.08 8.35 11.08
CA ILE A 44 -8.32 8.99 10.61
C ILE A 44 -9.39 8.92 11.69
N GLU A 45 -10.15 10.01 11.86
CA GLU A 45 -11.26 10.09 12.80
C GLU A 45 -12.46 9.30 12.27
N LEU A 46 -12.92 8.33 13.05
CA LEU A 46 -14.17 7.61 12.82
C LEU A 46 -15.19 7.96 13.91
N ASP A 47 -16.41 7.49 13.77
CA ASP A 47 -17.51 7.81 14.71
C ASP A 47 -17.23 7.35 16.16
N ASP A 48 -16.33 6.36 16.31
CA ASP A 48 -15.87 5.82 17.60
C ASP A 48 -14.46 6.31 17.98
N GLY A 49 -14.03 7.42 17.41
CA GLY A 49 -12.80 8.14 17.73
C GLY A 49 -11.65 7.91 16.75
N LEU A 50 -10.51 8.55 17.04
CA LEU A 50 -9.32 8.53 16.21
C LEU A 50 -8.74 7.12 16.11
N CYS A 51 -8.50 6.66 14.87
CA CYS A 51 -7.80 5.42 14.59
C CYS A 51 -6.30 5.56 14.74
N GLN A 52 -5.63 4.48 15.11
CA GLN A 52 -4.18 4.44 15.02
C GLN A 52 -3.70 4.55 13.57
N PRO A 53 -2.51 5.13 13.34
CA PRO A 53 -1.87 5.15 12.03
C PRO A 53 -1.82 3.77 11.39
N ALA A 54 -2.28 3.67 10.15
CA ALA A 54 -2.22 2.45 9.35
C ALA A 54 -1.02 2.48 8.39
N ILE A 55 -0.46 1.32 8.07
CA ILE A 55 0.44 1.17 6.94
C ILE A 55 -0.42 0.78 5.74
N CYS A 56 -0.37 1.55 4.67
CA CYS A 56 -1.21 1.27 3.50
C CYS A 56 -0.53 1.71 2.21
N ARG A 57 -0.84 1.01 1.12
CA ARG A 57 -0.35 1.27 -0.23
C ARG A 57 -1.33 0.77 -1.29
N VAL A 58 -1.25 1.34 -2.47
CA VAL A 58 -1.87 0.76 -3.65
C VAL A 58 -1.08 -0.50 -4.05
N ILE A 59 -1.77 -1.56 -4.43
CA ILE A 59 -1.19 -2.82 -4.89
C ILE A 59 -1.56 -3.09 -6.34
N ASP A 60 -0.71 -3.81 -7.04
CA ASP A 60 -0.95 -4.18 -8.43
C ASP A 60 -1.92 -5.38 -8.57
N ALA A 61 -2.29 -5.70 -9.82
CA ALA A 61 -3.24 -6.75 -10.10
C ALA A 61 -2.74 -8.16 -9.67
N HIS A 62 -1.43 -8.40 -9.71
CA HIS A 62 -0.85 -9.66 -9.29
C HIS A 62 -0.91 -9.84 -7.77
N GLU A 63 -0.61 -8.78 -7.03
CA GLU A 63 -0.72 -8.77 -5.56
C GLU A 63 -2.18 -8.88 -5.09
N ALA A 64 -3.13 -8.37 -5.89
CA ALA A 64 -4.56 -8.27 -5.56
C ALA A 64 -5.37 -9.53 -5.84
N GLU A 65 -4.78 -10.66 -6.18
CA GLU A 65 -5.49 -11.88 -6.60
C GLU A 65 -6.61 -12.32 -5.63
N ALA A 66 -6.38 -12.18 -4.33
CA ALA A 66 -7.37 -12.55 -3.31
C ALA A 66 -8.66 -11.71 -3.35
N VAL A 67 -8.60 -10.47 -3.80
CA VAL A 67 -9.75 -9.53 -3.89
C VAL A 67 -10.18 -9.25 -5.32
N ALA A 68 -9.30 -9.49 -6.29
CA ALA A 68 -9.54 -9.28 -7.70
C ALA A 68 -8.99 -10.45 -8.55
N PRO A 69 -9.52 -11.68 -8.43
CA PRO A 69 -9.01 -12.87 -9.12
C PRO A 69 -9.12 -12.81 -10.65
N GLN A 70 -9.93 -11.90 -11.17
CA GLN A 70 -10.08 -11.62 -12.60
C GLN A 70 -9.35 -10.34 -13.03
N GLY A 71 -8.42 -9.86 -12.20
CA GLY A 71 -7.74 -8.59 -12.37
C GLY A 71 -8.51 -7.39 -11.82
N VAL A 72 -7.80 -6.30 -11.62
CA VAL A 72 -8.37 -5.02 -11.17
C VAL A 72 -9.09 -4.36 -12.35
N LYS A 73 -10.39 -4.15 -12.23
CA LYS A 73 -11.21 -3.58 -13.30
C LYS A 73 -11.04 -2.05 -13.38
N PRO A 74 -11.24 -1.44 -14.56
CA PRO A 74 -11.35 0.01 -14.68
C PRO A 74 -12.39 0.58 -13.70
N GLY A 75 -12.07 1.71 -13.08
CA GLY A 75 -12.94 2.32 -12.06
C GLY A 75 -12.83 1.68 -10.68
N THR A 76 -11.91 0.73 -10.48
CA THR A 76 -11.61 0.17 -9.15
C THR A 76 -10.11 0.22 -8.86
N THR A 77 -9.74 0.20 -7.58
CA THR A 77 -8.35 0.16 -7.14
C THR A 77 -8.17 -0.89 -6.05
N ALA A 78 -7.06 -1.61 -6.10
CA ALA A 78 -6.69 -2.55 -5.04
C ALA A 78 -5.68 -1.92 -4.08
N VAL A 79 -5.92 -2.08 -2.78
CA VAL A 79 -5.07 -1.52 -1.72
C VAL A 79 -4.76 -2.55 -0.65
N GLU A 80 -3.57 -2.47 -0.09
CA GLU A 80 -3.17 -3.17 1.11
C GLU A 80 -3.26 -2.22 2.30
N VAL A 81 -3.90 -2.69 3.38
CA VAL A 81 -4.06 -1.93 4.62
C VAL A 81 -3.66 -2.81 5.80
N ILE A 82 -2.71 -2.34 6.60
CA ILE A 82 -2.20 -3.01 7.78
C ILE A 82 -2.56 -2.17 9.00
N ILE A 83 -3.31 -2.76 9.91
CA ILE A 83 -3.74 -2.12 11.16
C ILE A 83 -3.25 -2.91 12.38
N ARG A 84 -3.16 -2.23 13.52
CA ARG A 84 -2.74 -2.81 14.81
C ARG A 84 -3.87 -2.85 15.83
N GLU A 85 -5.03 -2.42 15.46
CA GLU A 85 -6.24 -2.42 16.27
C GLU A 85 -7.35 -3.21 15.55
N GLY A 86 -8.50 -3.41 16.19
CA GLY A 86 -9.54 -4.29 15.65
C GLY A 86 -10.94 -3.79 15.94
N ARG A 87 -11.27 -2.54 15.56
CA ARG A 87 -12.63 -2.01 15.69
C ARG A 87 -13.56 -2.67 14.67
N LYS A 88 -14.84 -2.68 14.98
CA LYS A 88 -15.87 -3.24 14.08
C LYS A 88 -15.81 -2.60 12.71
N ASN A 89 -15.63 -3.42 11.66
CA ASN A 89 -15.57 -2.99 10.25
C ASN A 89 -14.56 -1.86 9.97
N GLN A 90 -13.49 -1.76 10.74
CA GLN A 90 -12.56 -0.63 10.74
C GLN A 90 -12.04 -0.29 9.35
N VAL A 91 -11.45 -1.25 8.63
CA VAL A 91 -10.88 -1.01 7.28
C VAL A 91 -11.93 -0.50 6.30
N LYS A 92 -13.15 -1.05 6.35
CA LYS A 92 -14.27 -0.58 5.50
C LYS A 92 -14.63 0.86 5.81
N ARG A 93 -14.71 1.22 7.09
CA ARG A 93 -15.05 2.58 7.55
C ARG A 93 -13.96 3.58 7.19
N MET A 94 -12.68 3.21 7.39
CA MET A 94 -11.53 4.04 7.05
C MET A 94 -11.52 4.38 5.55
N LEU A 95 -11.65 3.39 4.67
CA LEU A 95 -11.66 3.58 3.22
C LEU A 95 -12.91 4.33 2.73
N SER A 96 -14.08 4.06 3.31
CA SER A 96 -15.30 4.82 3.03
C SER A 96 -15.17 6.29 3.44
N LYS A 97 -14.48 6.59 4.53
CA LYS A 97 -14.26 7.97 5.00
C LYS A 97 -13.43 8.82 4.04
N ILE A 98 -12.57 8.20 3.25
CA ILE A 98 -11.81 8.85 2.16
C ILE A 98 -12.51 8.70 0.80
N HIS A 99 -13.82 8.42 0.79
CA HIS A 99 -14.67 8.32 -0.40
C HIS A 99 -14.37 7.12 -1.34
N HIS A 100 -13.71 6.08 -0.83
CA HIS A 100 -13.44 4.85 -1.57
C HIS A 100 -14.06 3.62 -0.87
N PRO A 101 -15.38 3.39 -1.03
CA PRO A 101 -16.05 2.29 -0.37
C PRO A 101 -15.51 0.93 -0.84
N VAL A 102 -15.43 0.00 0.11
CA VAL A 102 -14.87 -1.34 -0.13
C VAL A 102 -15.89 -2.22 -0.85
N ILE A 103 -15.52 -2.74 -2.01
CA ILE A 103 -16.27 -3.72 -2.82
C ILE A 103 -15.98 -5.14 -2.30
N ARG A 104 -14.70 -5.46 -2.09
CA ARG A 104 -14.24 -6.74 -1.56
C ARG A 104 -13.16 -6.53 -0.51
N LEU A 105 -13.15 -7.37 0.52
CA LEU A 105 -12.16 -7.33 1.60
C LEU A 105 -11.70 -8.75 1.91
N HIS A 106 -10.39 -8.93 1.98
CA HIS A 106 -9.76 -10.16 2.39
C HIS A 106 -8.70 -9.88 3.46
N ARG A 107 -8.71 -10.63 4.57
CA ARG A 107 -7.62 -10.59 5.56
C ARG A 107 -6.61 -11.67 5.20
N CYS A 108 -5.49 -11.28 4.64
CA CYS A 108 -4.44 -12.18 4.18
C CYS A 108 -3.44 -12.57 5.28
N ASN A 109 -3.26 -11.73 6.31
CA ASN A 109 -2.34 -12.03 7.40
C ASN A 109 -2.94 -11.61 8.76
N PHE A 110 -2.71 -12.42 9.78
CA PHE A 110 -3.04 -12.15 11.17
C PHE A 110 -1.87 -12.55 12.06
N ALA A 111 -1.27 -11.60 12.77
CA ALA A 111 -0.15 -11.84 13.68
C ALA A 111 1.08 -12.52 13.03
N GLY A 112 1.26 -12.40 11.72
CA GLY A 112 2.31 -13.09 10.97
C GLY A 112 1.87 -14.42 10.35
N LEU A 113 0.67 -14.90 10.63
CA LEU A 113 0.11 -16.10 10.01
C LEU A 113 -0.59 -15.77 8.70
N GLU A 114 -0.34 -16.58 7.68
CA GLU A 114 -0.97 -16.49 6.36
C GLU A 114 -1.89 -17.69 6.11
N LEU A 115 -2.89 -17.50 5.24
CA LEU A 115 -3.80 -18.57 4.79
C LEU A 115 -3.23 -19.34 3.58
N LYS A 116 -1.93 -19.57 3.55
CA LYS A 116 -1.32 -20.40 2.51
C LYS A 116 -1.74 -21.86 2.67
N ASP A 117 -1.96 -22.51 1.56
CA ASP A 117 -2.19 -23.98 1.47
C ASP A 117 -3.41 -24.50 2.25
N VAL A 118 -4.37 -23.60 2.58
CA VAL A 118 -5.63 -23.97 3.20
C VAL A 118 -6.78 -23.70 2.24
N ALA A 119 -7.37 -24.75 1.71
CA ALA A 119 -8.52 -24.64 0.81
C ALA A 119 -9.73 -24.03 1.53
N LYS A 120 -10.61 -23.37 0.77
CA LYS A 120 -11.85 -22.80 1.35
C LYS A 120 -12.70 -23.88 2.01
N GLY A 121 -13.07 -23.67 3.25
CA GLY A 121 -13.83 -24.62 4.05
C GLY A 121 -12.99 -25.67 4.78
N SER A 122 -11.67 -25.69 4.52
CA SER A 122 -10.72 -26.57 5.21
C SER A 122 -10.03 -25.85 6.37
N TRP A 123 -9.35 -26.62 7.19
CA TRP A 123 -8.53 -26.14 8.30
C TRP A 123 -7.23 -26.97 8.38
N ARG A 124 -6.26 -26.43 9.06
CA ARG A 124 -5.02 -27.12 9.45
C ARG A 124 -4.63 -26.75 10.88
N GLU A 125 -3.86 -27.58 11.49
CA GLU A 125 -3.19 -27.26 12.74
C GLU A 125 -2.05 -26.26 12.52
N LEU A 126 -1.78 -25.45 13.52
CA LEU A 126 -0.59 -24.60 13.53
C LEU A 126 0.63 -25.41 13.92
N THR A 127 1.75 -25.13 13.32
CA THR A 127 3.05 -25.66 13.73
C THR A 127 3.46 -25.04 15.07
N GLU A 128 4.32 -25.73 15.82
CA GLU A 128 4.87 -25.18 17.09
C GLU A 128 5.52 -23.80 16.88
N ARG A 129 6.19 -23.60 15.76
CA ARG A 129 6.78 -22.30 15.40
C ARG A 129 5.73 -21.22 15.24
N GLU A 130 4.62 -21.49 14.61
CA GLU A 130 3.50 -20.55 14.45
C GLU A 130 2.85 -20.23 15.81
N VAL A 131 2.71 -21.23 16.67
CA VAL A 131 2.22 -21.03 18.06
C VAL A 131 3.18 -20.13 18.85
N GLN A 132 4.48 -20.35 18.76
CA GLN A 132 5.46 -19.49 19.42
C GLN A 132 5.43 -18.05 18.90
N ILE A 133 5.25 -17.86 17.58
CA ILE A 133 5.06 -16.54 16.98
C ILE A 133 3.85 -15.85 17.59
N LEU A 134 2.71 -16.53 17.71
CA LEU A 134 1.49 -15.97 18.31
C LEU A 134 1.70 -15.60 19.79
N LYS A 135 2.34 -16.47 20.56
CA LYS A 135 2.66 -16.22 21.98
C LYS A 135 3.63 -15.03 22.17
N ALA A 136 4.49 -14.79 21.21
CA ALA A 136 5.37 -13.62 21.19
C ALA A 136 4.66 -12.31 20.73
N GLY A 137 3.34 -12.34 20.49
CA GLY A 137 2.56 -11.18 20.00
C GLY A 137 2.52 -11.02 18.49
N GLY A 138 2.99 -12.02 17.75
CA GLY A 138 3.02 -12.03 16.29
C GLY A 138 4.28 -11.40 15.67
N ILE A 139 4.40 -11.51 14.36
CA ILE A 139 5.45 -10.88 13.57
C ILE A 139 4.89 -9.65 12.88
N PRO A 140 5.59 -8.48 12.94
CA PRO A 140 5.20 -7.34 12.14
C PRO A 140 5.29 -7.68 10.64
N PRO A 141 4.39 -7.14 9.80
CA PRO A 141 4.42 -7.39 8.37
C PRO A 141 5.74 -6.90 7.79
N LYS A 142 6.28 -7.63 6.83
CA LYS A 142 7.41 -7.14 6.03
C LYS A 142 6.93 -5.88 5.30
N GLN A 143 7.50 -4.73 5.63
CA GLN A 143 7.26 -3.53 4.86
C GLN A 143 7.78 -3.81 3.44
N ALA A 144 6.87 -3.82 2.46
CA ALA A 144 7.29 -3.80 1.07
C ALA A 144 8.12 -2.51 0.91
N SER A 145 9.41 -2.69 0.61
CA SER A 145 10.30 -1.57 0.35
C SER A 145 9.65 -0.75 -0.76
N SER A 146 9.17 0.45 -0.44
CA SER A 146 8.77 1.41 -1.44
C SER A 146 9.99 1.59 -2.35
N LYS A 147 9.91 1.18 -3.60
CA LYS A 147 10.83 1.64 -4.63
C LYS A 147 10.64 3.16 -4.69
N ARG A 148 11.43 3.89 -3.90
CA ARG A 148 11.57 5.32 -4.07
C ARG A 148 12.04 5.49 -5.51
N GLY A 149 11.19 6.04 -6.36
CA GLY A 149 11.57 6.42 -7.70
C GLY A 149 12.84 7.25 -7.59
N ALA A 150 13.92 6.74 -8.18
CA ALA A 150 15.16 7.48 -8.32
C ALA A 150 14.82 8.75 -9.10
N ALA A 151 14.92 9.90 -8.46
CA ALA A 151 14.89 11.18 -9.15
C ALA A 151 16.01 11.17 -10.20
N PRO A 152 15.77 11.63 -11.43
CA PRO A 152 16.85 11.74 -12.40
C PRO A 152 17.86 12.76 -11.88
N THR A 153 19.06 12.28 -11.56
CA THR A 153 20.20 13.14 -11.28
C THR A 153 20.54 13.90 -12.56
N THR A 154 20.17 15.17 -12.58
CA THR A 154 20.68 16.10 -13.59
C THR A 154 22.17 16.30 -13.35
N ASN A 155 22.96 15.63 -14.14
CA ASN A 155 24.41 15.75 -14.15
C ASN A 155 24.77 17.09 -14.80
N THR A 156 24.90 18.14 -14.00
CA THR A 156 25.45 19.43 -14.44
C THR A 156 26.95 19.29 -14.52
N ALA A 157 27.43 18.90 -15.70
CA ALA A 157 28.85 18.95 -16.01
C ALA A 157 29.29 20.41 -16.09
N SER A 158 30.05 20.85 -15.10
CA SER A 158 30.81 22.11 -15.13
C SER A 158 31.83 22.06 -16.24
N ARG A 159 31.61 22.88 -17.26
CA ARG A 159 32.56 23.06 -18.34
C ARG A 159 33.42 24.29 -18.06
N THR A 160 34.66 24.03 -17.70
CA THR A 160 35.76 24.96 -17.51
C THR A 160 35.97 25.79 -18.78
N ARG A 161 36.13 27.11 -18.60
CA ARG A 161 36.45 28.07 -19.64
C ARG A 161 37.89 27.86 -20.11
N HIS A 162 38.09 27.80 -21.41
CA HIS A 162 39.35 28.17 -22.01
C HIS A 162 39.14 29.27 -23.08
N HIS A 163 39.89 30.34 -22.92
CA HIS A 163 40.05 31.48 -23.84
C HIS A 163 40.71 31.05 -25.15
N GLY A 164 40.23 31.65 -26.25
CA GLY A 164 40.92 31.58 -27.53
C GLY A 164 40.20 32.43 -28.57
N SER A 165 40.81 33.53 -28.91
CA SER A 165 40.42 34.66 -29.73
C SER A 165 40.43 34.42 -31.26
N HIS A 166 39.79 35.36 -31.98
CA HIS A 166 39.85 35.71 -33.44
C HIS A 166 38.80 34.98 -34.31
N GLY A 167 37.92 35.73 -34.99
CA GLY A 167 38.04 36.71 -36.00
C GLY A 167 36.94 36.52 -37.04
N SER A 168 36.30 37.62 -37.47
CA SER A 168 35.67 37.86 -38.77
C SER A 168 34.21 37.42 -39.00
N ALA A 169 33.31 38.40 -39.00
CA ALA A 169 32.10 38.50 -39.81
C ALA A 169 32.46 38.88 -41.28
N PRO A 170 31.55 39.04 -42.25
CA PRO A 170 30.11 38.85 -42.29
C PRO A 170 29.59 38.15 -43.59
N LYS A 171 28.32 37.85 -43.73
CA LYS A 171 27.48 38.26 -44.90
C LYS A 171 26.04 37.80 -44.77
N ARG A 172 25.15 38.80 -45.02
CA ARG A 172 23.71 38.68 -45.26
C ARG A 172 23.39 37.75 -46.42
N ASN A 173 22.28 37.05 -46.38
CA ASN A 173 21.33 37.11 -47.50
C ASN A 173 19.89 36.79 -47.10
N THR A 174 19.02 37.67 -47.56
CA THR A 174 17.58 37.70 -47.57
C THR A 174 17.01 36.69 -48.56
N TYR A 175 15.83 36.13 -48.26
CA TYR A 175 14.68 35.90 -49.18
C TYR A 175 13.54 35.30 -48.27
N ARG A 176 12.54 35.93 -48.00
CA ARG A 176 11.23 36.42 -48.43
C ARG A 176 10.42 35.46 -49.32
N GLU A 177 9.18 35.35 -48.92
CA GLU A 177 7.93 35.06 -49.65
C GLU A 177 7.38 33.65 -49.59
N ARG A 178 6.22 33.56 -48.94
CA ARG A 178 4.78 33.57 -49.33
C ARG A 178 4.31 32.21 -49.89
N TYR A 179 3.22 31.71 -49.39
CA TYR A 179 1.84 31.62 -49.88
C TYR A 179 1.04 30.63 -48.98
N THR A 180 0.01 31.09 -48.36
CA THR A 180 -1.45 30.88 -48.50
C THR A 180 -1.93 29.56 -49.13
N GLY A 181 -2.83 28.90 -48.45
CA GLY A 181 -3.68 27.80 -48.82
C GLY A 181 -4.43 27.30 -47.57
#